data_2fd64b84b6624f12687af1be80bb5f9c
#
_entry.id   2fd64b84b6624f12687af1be80bb5f9c
#
_cell.length_a   1.000
_cell.length_b   1.000
_cell.length_c   1.000
_cell.angle_alpha   90.00
_cell.angle_beta   90.00
_cell.angle_gamma   90.00
#
_symmetry.space_group_name_H-M   'P 1'
#
loop_
_entity.id
_entity.type
_entity.pdbx_description
1 polymer ?
#
loop_
_entity_poly.entity_id
_entity_poly.type
_entity_poly.pdbx_seq_one_letter_code
_entity_poly.pdbx_strand_id
1 'polypeptide(L)'
;MKKQSCSHTTEDSPFPQTNRRKFLQLAALGSSIGLFSVVSGIPEAHAEKKAGTLLLSCMDYRLMDEIERYMLRRGLYHNYDHIILAGASLGAVTDKYPAWSRTFWDHLDLAVKLHEIQTVMVMDHRDCGAYKVLLGEDYSKNTNRETAEHTVKLIQLKGMINKKYPEIEVETLLMGLNGEVEVIPTAVAKQEG
;
A
#
# COMPACT_ATOMS: atom_id res chain seq x y z
N MET A 1 -34.75 42.99 -11.64
CA MET A 1 -34.11 41.70 -11.96
C MET A 1 -33.14 41.89 -13.11
N LYS A 2 -31.83 42.00 -12.84
CA LYS A 2 -30.77 42.11 -13.84
C LYS A 2 -30.08 40.73 -13.97
N LYS A 3 -30.14 40.13 -15.17
CA LYS A 3 -29.39 38.93 -15.53
C LYS A 3 -27.92 39.31 -15.71
N GLN A 4 -27.02 38.74 -14.91
CA GLN A 4 -25.57 38.78 -15.17
C GLN A 4 -25.22 37.64 -16.12
N SER A 5 -24.63 38.03 -17.27
CA SER A 5 -24.03 37.13 -18.24
C SER A 5 -22.62 36.77 -17.77
N CYS A 6 -22.35 35.49 -17.51
CA CYS A 6 -20.97 34.99 -17.33
C CYS A 6 -20.33 34.79 -18.70
N SER A 7 -19.32 35.59 -19.00
CA SER A 7 -18.42 35.37 -20.13
C SER A 7 -17.35 34.37 -19.71
N HIS A 8 -17.34 33.18 -20.29
CA HIS A 8 -16.24 32.23 -20.22
C HIS A 8 -15.09 32.70 -21.10
N THR A 9 -14.01 33.15 -20.49
CA THR A 9 -12.72 33.27 -21.15
C THR A 9 -12.06 31.91 -21.19
N THR A 10 -11.87 31.35 -22.37
CA THR A 10 -11.07 30.18 -22.65
C THR A 10 -9.59 30.56 -22.50
N GLU A 11 -8.93 30.07 -21.44
CA GLU A 11 -7.46 30.15 -21.33
C GLU A 11 -6.83 29.16 -22.31
N ASP A 12 -5.97 29.68 -23.18
CA ASP A 12 -5.20 28.93 -24.17
C ASP A 12 -4.20 27.99 -23.44
N SER A 13 -4.35 26.69 -23.66
CA SER A 13 -3.41 25.67 -23.17
C SER A 13 -2.09 25.72 -23.98
N PRO A 14 -0.92 25.75 -23.35
CA PRO A 14 0.37 25.84 -24.03
C PRO A 14 0.84 24.55 -24.71
N PHE A 15 0.02 23.52 -24.78
CA PHE A 15 0.40 22.27 -25.44
C PHE A 15 -0.08 22.21 -26.88
N PRO A 16 0.82 21.93 -27.88
CA PRO A 16 0.43 21.82 -29.28
C PRO A 16 -0.51 20.63 -29.47
N GLN A 17 -1.72 20.93 -29.93
CA GLN A 17 -2.70 19.90 -30.30
C GLN A 17 -2.21 19.15 -31.53
N THR A 18 -1.66 17.95 -31.32
CA THR A 18 -1.26 17.04 -32.41
C THR A 18 -2.52 16.52 -33.11
N ASN A 19 -2.79 17.00 -34.31
CA ASN A 19 -3.94 16.61 -35.09
C ASN A 19 -3.86 15.11 -35.45
N ARG A 20 -4.82 14.30 -35.00
CA ARG A 20 -4.92 12.84 -35.28
C ARG A 20 -4.81 12.54 -36.79
N ARG A 21 -5.22 13.45 -37.67
CA ARG A 21 -5.09 13.33 -39.13
C ARG A 21 -3.63 13.36 -39.60
N LYS A 22 -2.74 14.18 -38.98
CA LYS A 22 -1.32 14.24 -39.35
C LYS A 22 -0.57 12.99 -38.89
N PHE A 23 -0.96 12.41 -37.77
CA PHE A 23 -0.35 11.15 -37.30
C PHE A 23 -0.67 9.98 -38.25
N LEU A 24 -1.91 9.88 -38.74
CA LEU A 24 -2.31 8.81 -39.66
C LEU A 24 -1.71 9.00 -41.06
N GLN A 25 -1.46 10.24 -41.52
CA GLN A 25 -0.79 10.52 -42.81
C GLN A 25 0.69 10.17 -42.82
N LEU A 26 1.38 10.31 -41.68
CA LEU A 26 2.79 9.87 -41.51
C LEU A 26 2.94 8.34 -41.46
N ALA A 27 1.94 7.63 -40.97
CA ALA A 27 1.94 6.17 -40.96
C ALA A 27 1.69 5.54 -42.35
N ALA A 28 1.06 6.28 -43.28
CA ALA A 28 0.75 5.77 -44.63
C ALA A 28 1.87 5.95 -45.67
N LEU A 29 2.91 6.74 -45.37
CA LEU A 29 4.02 7.01 -46.29
C LEU A 29 5.25 6.15 -46.06
N GLY A 30 5.20 5.22 -45.08
CA GLY A 30 6.31 4.34 -44.70
C GLY A 30 6.27 2.90 -45.23
N SER A 31 5.38 2.61 -46.22
CA SER A 31 5.20 1.24 -46.72
C SER A 31 5.84 1.00 -48.07
N SER A 32 7.13 1.04 -48.17
CA SER A 32 7.86 0.28 -49.19
C SER A 32 9.36 0.41 -48.93
N ILE A 33 9.96 -0.56 -48.28
CA ILE A 33 11.29 -1.15 -48.48
C ILE A 33 11.58 -2.09 -47.30
N GLY A 34 11.76 -3.38 -47.60
CA GLY A 34 12.55 -4.28 -46.74
C GLY A 34 11.74 -5.25 -45.87
N LEU A 35 11.10 -6.22 -46.50
CA LEU A 35 10.96 -7.57 -45.94
C LEU A 35 12.34 -8.19 -45.80
N PHE A 36 13.02 -8.06 -44.67
CA PHE A 36 14.02 -9.05 -44.21
C PHE A 36 14.16 -8.98 -42.70
N SER A 37 13.73 -10.08 -42.05
CA SER A 37 14.30 -10.69 -40.85
C SER A 37 14.68 -9.75 -39.68
N VAL A 38 13.76 -9.45 -38.79
CA VAL A 38 14.05 -9.45 -37.36
C VAL A 38 12.92 -10.16 -36.64
N VAL A 39 12.80 -11.46 -36.81
CA VAL A 39 12.23 -12.32 -35.77
C VAL A 39 13.38 -12.61 -34.82
N SER A 40 13.66 -11.66 -33.95
CA SER A 40 14.46 -11.90 -32.76
C SER A 40 14.09 -10.83 -31.73
N GLY A 41 13.24 -11.22 -30.84
CA GLY A 41 12.82 -10.39 -29.71
C GLY A 41 11.33 -10.20 -29.67
N ILE A 42 10.55 -11.31 -29.69
CA ILE A 42 9.31 -11.30 -28.93
C ILE A 42 9.80 -10.96 -27.52
N PRO A 43 9.41 -9.79 -26.92
CA PRO A 43 9.73 -9.58 -25.53
C PRO A 43 9.19 -10.81 -24.81
N GLU A 44 10.10 -11.55 -24.17
CA GLU A 44 9.73 -12.60 -23.25
C GLU A 44 8.58 -12.00 -22.43
N ALA A 45 7.40 -12.60 -22.54
CA ALA A 45 6.29 -12.22 -21.70
C ALA A 45 6.89 -12.29 -20.29
N HIS A 46 7.13 -11.13 -19.68
CA HIS A 46 7.57 -11.09 -18.30
C HIS A 46 6.54 -11.92 -17.58
N ALA A 47 6.93 -13.13 -17.15
CA ALA A 47 6.11 -13.93 -16.27
C ALA A 47 5.70 -12.97 -15.17
N GLU A 48 4.41 -12.72 -15.06
CA GLU A 48 3.84 -11.72 -14.15
C GLU A 48 4.39 -12.05 -12.76
N LYS A 49 5.33 -11.23 -12.27
CA LYS A 49 6.00 -11.50 -11.01
C LYS A 49 4.95 -11.29 -9.94
N LYS A 50 4.44 -12.40 -9.39
CA LYS A 50 3.43 -12.35 -8.34
C LYS A 50 4.00 -11.58 -7.15
N ALA A 51 3.20 -10.69 -6.57
CA ALA A 51 3.57 -10.00 -5.35
C ALA A 51 3.75 -11.03 -4.23
N GLY A 52 4.97 -11.11 -3.66
CA GLY A 52 5.25 -12.07 -2.58
C GLY A 52 4.80 -11.57 -1.20
N THR A 53 4.39 -10.31 -1.10
CA THR A 53 4.14 -9.61 0.17
C THR A 53 2.84 -8.81 0.10
N LEU A 54 2.09 -8.80 1.20
CA LEU A 54 1.00 -7.86 1.44
C LEU A 54 1.43 -6.90 2.56
N LEU A 55 1.39 -5.60 2.28
CA LEU A 55 1.58 -4.55 3.29
C LEU A 55 0.22 -4.04 3.77
N LEU A 56 0.00 -4.01 5.08
CA LEU A 56 -1.05 -3.23 5.72
C LEU A 56 -0.43 -2.01 6.40
N SER A 57 -0.85 -0.80 6.02
CA SER A 57 -0.40 0.45 6.64
C SER A 57 -1.54 1.40 6.99
N CYS A 58 -1.23 2.46 7.74
CA CYS A 58 -2.17 3.53 8.02
C CYS A 58 -2.35 4.46 6.80
N MET A 59 -3.53 5.10 6.73
CA MET A 59 -3.85 6.11 5.71
C MET A 59 -3.21 7.48 5.99
N ASP A 60 -2.36 7.63 6.99
CA ASP A 60 -1.77 8.92 7.36
C ASP A 60 -0.88 9.46 6.22
N TYR A 61 -1.29 10.60 5.67
CA TYR A 61 -0.62 11.23 4.53
C TYR A 61 0.85 11.57 4.78
N ARG A 62 1.25 11.75 6.05
CA ARG A 62 2.63 12.12 6.44
C ARG A 62 3.65 11.01 6.15
N LEU A 63 3.17 9.78 5.91
CA LEU A 63 4.02 8.59 5.81
C LEU A 63 4.06 7.96 4.42
N MET A 64 3.30 8.45 3.46
CA MET A 64 3.20 7.81 2.14
C MET A 64 4.58 7.63 1.50
N ASP A 65 5.38 8.70 1.45
CA ASP A 65 6.73 8.65 0.89
C ASP A 65 7.69 7.79 1.72
N GLU A 66 7.55 7.80 3.06
CA GLU A 66 8.40 7.02 3.95
C GLU A 66 8.14 5.53 3.81
N ILE A 67 6.87 5.15 3.66
CA ILE A 67 6.48 3.76 3.40
C ILE A 67 7.08 3.28 2.08
N GLU A 68 6.93 4.07 1.01
CA GLU A 68 7.49 3.71 -0.30
C GLU A 68 9.02 3.57 -0.22
N ARG A 69 9.71 4.52 0.41
CA ARG A 69 11.17 4.45 0.62
C ARG A 69 11.57 3.22 1.45
N TYR A 70 10.79 2.85 2.47
CA TYR A 70 11.04 1.65 3.25
C TYR A 70 10.89 0.39 2.40
N MET A 71 9.80 0.26 1.64
CA MET A 71 9.57 -0.89 0.77
C MET A 71 10.65 -1.00 -0.32
N LEU A 72 11.12 0.13 -0.86
CA LEU A 72 12.26 0.16 -1.80
C LEU A 72 13.54 -0.38 -1.15
N ARG A 73 13.89 0.09 0.07
CA ARG A 73 15.07 -0.39 0.81
C ARG A 73 14.99 -1.89 1.14
N ARG A 74 13.78 -2.41 1.33
CA ARG A 74 13.52 -3.85 1.55
C ARG A 74 13.63 -4.67 0.24
N GLY A 75 13.85 -4.05 -0.91
CA GLY A 75 13.88 -4.71 -2.21
C GLY A 75 12.51 -5.18 -2.71
N LEU A 76 11.43 -4.63 -2.16
CA LEU A 76 10.05 -5.01 -2.47
C LEU A 76 9.38 -4.08 -3.50
N TYR A 77 10.14 -3.18 -4.12
CA TYR A 77 9.61 -2.27 -5.15
C TYR A 77 8.92 -3.06 -6.27
N HIS A 78 7.66 -2.70 -6.57
CA HIS A 78 6.79 -3.43 -7.51
C HIS A 78 6.57 -4.92 -7.18
N ASN A 79 6.67 -5.30 -5.91
CA ASN A 79 6.54 -6.69 -5.49
C ASN A 79 5.73 -6.84 -4.19
N TYR A 80 4.76 -5.97 -3.96
CA TYR A 80 3.85 -6.07 -2.83
C TYR A 80 2.47 -5.51 -3.17
N ASP A 81 1.45 -6.11 -2.57
CA ASP A 81 0.10 -5.55 -2.50
C ASP A 81 0.01 -4.59 -1.32
N HIS A 82 -0.85 -3.58 -1.38
CA HIS A 82 -0.96 -2.60 -0.31
C HIS A 82 -2.42 -2.38 0.11
N ILE A 83 -2.71 -2.70 1.36
CA ILE A 83 -3.97 -2.33 2.03
C ILE A 83 -3.71 -1.12 2.92
N ILE A 84 -4.56 -0.11 2.80
CA ILE A 84 -4.47 1.12 3.59
C ILE A 84 -5.73 1.26 4.44
N LEU A 85 -5.58 1.20 5.77
CA LEU A 85 -6.66 1.38 6.74
C LEU A 85 -6.27 2.43 7.80
N ALA A 86 -7.24 3.21 8.27
CA ALA A 86 -6.99 4.10 9.40
C ALA A 86 -6.55 3.29 10.64
N GLY A 87 -5.33 3.56 11.15
CA GLY A 87 -4.74 2.86 12.29
C GLY A 87 -4.21 1.47 11.98
N ALA A 88 -4.06 1.10 10.70
CA ALA A 88 -3.50 -0.17 10.25
C ALA A 88 -3.95 -1.38 11.09
N SER A 89 -3.12 -1.92 12.00
CA SER A 89 -3.48 -3.06 12.84
C SER A 89 -4.74 -2.84 13.67
N LEU A 90 -4.87 -1.66 14.30
CA LEU A 90 -6.08 -1.30 15.06
C LEU A 90 -7.32 -1.27 14.16
N GLY A 91 -7.19 -0.72 12.93
CA GLY A 91 -8.28 -0.68 11.95
C GLY A 91 -8.77 -2.07 11.57
N ALA A 92 -7.85 -3.04 11.44
CA ALA A 92 -8.16 -4.41 11.09
C ALA A 92 -8.80 -5.22 12.24
N VAL A 93 -8.60 -4.82 13.51
CA VAL A 93 -9.09 -5.58 14.67
C VAL A 93 -10.18 -4.85 15.48
N THR A 94 -10.55 -3.62 15.14
CA THR A 94 -11.51 -2.84 15.90
C THR A 94 -12.95 -3.29 15.68
N ASP A 95 -13.73 -3.40 16.77
CA ASP A 95 -15.15 -3.66 16.69
C ASP A 95 -15.98 -2.40 16.40
N LYS A 96 -15.39 -1.20 16.53
CA LYS A 96 -16.08 0.06 16.26
C LYS A 96 -16.48 0.22 14.79
N TYR A 97 -15.68 -0.35 13.88
CA TYR A 97 -15.91 -0.32 12.44
C TYR A 97 -15.76 -1.73 11.83
N PRO A 98 -16.75 -2.61 12.01
CA PRO A 98 -16.66 -4.01 11.56
C PRO A 98 -16.41 -4.17 10.05
N ALA A 99 -16.83 -3.17 9.26
CA ALA A 99 -16.57 -3.14 7.82
C ALA A 99 -15.06 -3.05 7.49
N TRP A 100 -14.26 -2.38 8.31
CA TRP A 100 -12.82 -2.26 8.09
C TRP A 100 -12.11 -3.59 8.28
N SER A 101 -12.46 -4.31 9.35
CA SER A 101 -11.95 -5.67 9.58
C SER A 101 -12.33 -6.59 8.42
N ARG A 102 -13.59 -6.56 7.99
CA ARG A 102 -14.05 -7.38 6.84
C ARG A 102 -13.27 -7.03 5.57
N THR A 103 -13.10 -5.75 5.26
CA THR A 103 -12.32 -5.30 4.10
C THR A 103 -10.88 -5.83 4.14
N PHE A 104 -10.23 -5.77 5.30
CA PHE A 104 -8.88 -6.33 5.46
C PHE A 104 -8.87 -7.83 5.11
N TRP A 105 -9.79 -8.61 5.68
CA TRP A 105 -9.82 -10.06 5.45
C TRP A 105 -10.14 -10.43 4.01
N ASP A 106 -11.10 -9.74 3.40
CA ASP A 106 -11.47 -9.97 1.99
C ASP A 106 -10.26 -9.69 1.05
N HIS A 107 -9.49 -8.63 1.31
CA HIS A 107 -8.29 -8.30 0.52
C HIS A 107 -7.15 -9.28 0.79
N LEU A 108 -6.93 -9.70 2.04
CA LEU A 108 -5.92 -10.71 2.37
C LEU A 108 -6.24 -12.03 1.67
N ASP A 109 -7.51 -12.47 1.68
CA ASP A 109 -7.96 -13.69 1.00
C ASP A 109 -7.72 -13.63 -0.51
N LEU A 110 -7.94 -12.44 -1.12
CA LEU A 110 -7.66 -12.22 -2.54
C LEU A 110 -6.16 -12.23 -2.83
N ALA A 111 -5.34 -11.59 -2.02
CA ALA A 111 -3.88 -11.56 -2.20
C ALA A 111 -3.29 -12.98 -2.10
N VAL A 112 -3.74 -13.77 -1.13
CA VAL A 112 -3.34 -15.19 -1.02
C VAL A 112 -3.75 -15.97 -2.26
N LYS A 113 -4.99 -15.79 -2.72
CA LYS A 113 -5.54 -16.55 -3.84
C LYS A 113 -4.94 -16.18 -5.20
N LEU A 114 -4.71 -14.88 -5.44
CA LEU A 114 -4.30 -14.36 -6.76
C LEU A 114 -2.78 -14.28 -6.88
N HIS A 115 -2.11 -13.85 -5.82
CA HIS A 115 -0.68 -13.55 -5.84
C HIS A 115 0.16 -14.56 -5.06
N GLU A 116 -0.49 -15.49 -4.33
CA GLU A 116 0.21 -16.54 -3.56
C GLU A 116 1.22 -15.93 -2.59
N ILE A 117 0.82 -14.81 -1.92
CA ILE A 117 1.70 -14.10 -0.99
C ILE A 117 2.19 -15.03 0.11
N GLN A 118 3.43 -14.83 0.55
CA GLN A 118 4.08 -15.60 1.60
C GLN A 118 4.32 -14.78 2.86
N THR A 119 4.25 -13.45 2.75
CA THR A 119 4.51 -12.53 3.85
C THR A 119 3.41 -11.50 3.97
N VAL A 120 2.96 -11.23 5.20
CA VAL A 120 2.14 -10.07 5.54
C VAL A 120 2.96 -9.14 6.44
N MET A 121 3.18 -7.91 5.99
CA MET A 121 3.81 -6.86 6.78
C MET A 121 2.72 -5.97 7.38
N VAL A 122 2.61 -5.94 8.70
CA VAL A 122 1.68 -5.05 9.41
C VAL A 122 2.47 -3.89 9.97
N MET A 123 2.27 -2.71 9.39
CA MET A 123 3.01 -1.50 9.73
C MET A 123 2.11 -0.47 10.37
N ASP A 124 2.20 -0.33 11.68
CA ASP A 124 1.65 0.78 12.43
C ASP A 124 2.62 1.98 12.41
N HIS A 125 2.20 3.12 12.92
CA HIS A 125 3.08 4.29 13.02
C HIS A 125 2.84 5.08 14.30
N ARG A 126 3.87 5.81 14.74
CA ARG A 126 3.80 6.69 15.91
C ARG A 126 2.94 7.92 15.64
N ASP A 127 2.39 8.51 16.68
CA ASP A 127 1.50 9.68 16.64
C ASP A 127 0.27 9.44 15.73
N CYS A 128 -0.31 8.23 15.83
CA CYS A 128 -1.43 7.85 14.99
C CYS A 128 -2.75 8.47 15.46
N GLY A 129 -3.33 9.34 14.61
CA GLY A 129 -4.62 9.96 14.90
C GLY A 129 -5.77 8.98 15.07
N ALA A 130 -5.74 7.83 14.36
CA ALA A 130 -6.76 6.81 14.50
C ALA A 130 -6.71 6.12 15.87
N TYR A 131 -5.53 5.86 16.42
CA TYR A 131 -5.38 5.35 17.78
C TYR A 131 -5.97 6.33 18.80
N LYS A 132 -5.66 7.61 18.67
CA LYS A 132 -6.22 8.65 19.54
C LYS A 132 -7.75 8.70 19.49
N VAL A 133 -8.34 8.67 18.31
CA VAL A 133 -9.81 8.74 18.14
C VAL A 133 -10.50 7.46 18.60
N LEU A 134 -9.95 6.29 18.24
CA LEU A 134 -10.59 5.00 18.51
C LEU A 134 -10.44 4.56 19.98
N LEU A 135 -9.30 4.86 20.60
CA LEU A 135 -9.02 4.47 21.98
C LEU A 135 -9.33 5.59 22.98
N GLY A 136 -9.54 6.83 22.50
CA GLY A 136 -9.92 7.96 23.33
C GLY A 136 -8.77 8.59 24.11
N GLU A 137 -7.52 8.26 23.77
CA GLU A 137 -6.32 8.76 24.46
C GLU A 137 -5.19 9.11 23.48
N ASP A 138 -4.43 10.14 23.81
CA ASP A 138 -3.27 10.60 23.06
C ASP A 138 -2.01 9.89 23.57
N TYR A 139 -1.66 8.78 22.94
CA TYR A 139 -0.51 7.97 23.32
C TYR A 139 0.83 8.57 22.88
N SER A 140 0.84 9.50 21.90
CA SER A 140 2.06 10.11 21.37
C SER A 140 2.89 10.86 22.42
N LYS A 141 2.27 11.23 23.55
CA LYS A 141 2.93 11.91 24.67
C LYS A 141 3.81 11.01 25.55
N ASN A 142 3.70 9.69 25.38
CA ASN A 142 4.47 8.71 26.14
C ASN A 142 4.86 7.55 25.21
N THR A 143 6.09 7.59 24.71
CA THR A 143 6.61 6.64 23.74
C THR A 143 6.50 5.18 24.18
N ASN A 144 6.78 4.89 25.47
CA ASN A 144 6.70 3.52 25.98
C ASN A 144 5.26 3.01 25.98
N ARG A 145 4.32 3.86 26.38
CA ARG A 145 2.90 3.53 26.41
C ARG A 145 2.33 3.41 24.98
N GLU A 146 2.74 4.29 24.10
CA GLU A 146 2.40 4.21 22.67
C GLU A 146 2.88 2.90 22.07
N THR A 147 4.17 2.53 22.28
CA THR A 147 4.71 1.26 21.81
C THR A 147 3.92 0.07 22.36
N ALA A 148 3.56 0.09 23.64
CA ALA A 148 2.79 -0.99 24.25
C ALA A 148 1.41 -1.16 23.60
N GLU A 149 0.68 -0.06 23.34
CA GLU A 149 -0.64 -0.11 22.70
C GLU A 149 -0.56 -0.63 21.25
N HIS A 150 0.42 -0.16 20.48
CA HIS A 150 0.66 -0.70 19.14
C HIS A 150 1.02 -2.18 19.18
N THR A 151 1.89 -2.57 20.10
CA THR A 151 2.30 -3.98 20.29
C THR A 151 1.09 -4.89 20.52
N VAL A 152 0.15 -4.48 21.38
CA VAL A 152 -1.07 -5.25 21.66
C VAL A 152 -1.86 -5.50 20.36
N LYS A 153 -2.07 -4.49 19.52
CA LYS A 153 -2.85 -4.62 18.29
C LYS A 153 -2.10 -5.40 17.21
N LEU A 154 -0.81 -5.18 17.09
CA LEU A 154 0.06 -5.92 16.17
C LEU A 154 0.08 -7.42 16.49
N ILE A 155 0.25 -7.78 17.76
CA ILE A 155 0.22 -9.20 18.23
C ILE A 155 -1.17 -9.82 18.00
N GLN A 156 -2.24 -9.08 18.33
CA GLN A 156 -3.61 -9.54 18.11
C GLN A 156 -3.84 -9.89 16.64
N LEU A 157 -3.53 -8.97 15.73
CA LEU A 157 -3.73 -9.20 14.30
C LEU A 157 -2.85 -10.33 13.77
N LYS A 158 -1.56 -10.36 14.16
CA LYS A 158 -0.65 -11.47 13.81
C LYS A 158 -1.21 -12.83 14.24
N GLY A 159 -1.71 -12.93 15.47
CA GLY A 159 -2.31 -14.18 15.97
C GLY A 159 -3.54 -14.60 15.15
N MET A 160 -4.36 -13.64 14.74
CA MET A 160 -5.52 -13.90 13.88
C MET A 160 -5.11 -14.36 12.48
N ILE A 161 -4.08 -13.72 11.88
CA ILE A 161 -3.57 -14.11 10.55
C ILE A 161 -2.97 -15.52 10.62
N ASN A 162 -2.08 -15.79 11.57
CA ASN A 162 -1.43 -17.09 11.71
C ASN A 162 -2.44 -18.23 12.02
N LYS A 163 -3.56 -17.91 12.67
CA LYS A 163 -4.63 -18.90 12.89
C LYS A 163 -5.32 -19.29 11.57
N LYS A 164 -5.49 -18.35 10.64
CA LYS A 164 -6.16 -18.57 9.36
C LYS A 164 -5.19 -19.08 8.29
N TYR A 165 -3.97 -18.59 8.30
CA TYR A 165 -2.90 -18.86 7.34
C TYR A 165 -1.60 -19.16 8.08
N PRO A 166 -1.43 -20.37 8.62
CA PRO A 166 -0.27 -20.75 9.45
C PRO A 166 1.05 -20.75 8.66
N GLU A 167 0.99 -20.85 7.34
CA GLU A 167 2.14 -20.83 6.43
C GLU A 167 2.65 -19.43 6.09
N ILE A 168 1.84 -18.39 6.35
CA ILE A 168 2.21 -17.01 6.03
C ILE A 168 3.06 -16.43 7.16
N GLU A 169 4.22 -15.90 6.79
CA GLU A 169 5.04 -15.11 7.70
C GLU A 169 4.38 -13.76 7.98
N VAL A 170 4.35 -13.34 9.27
CA VAL A 170 3.79 -12.03 9.65
C VAL A 170 4.87 -11.20 10.34
N GLU A 171 5.29 -10.14 9.69
CA GLU A 171 6.14 -9.08 10.25
C GLU A 171 5.30 -8.00 10.92
N THR A 172 5.71 -7.57 12.10
CA THR A 172 5.06 -6.51 12.89
C THR A 172 5.99 -5.34 13.07
N LEU A 173 5.59 -4.18 12.56
CA LEU A 173 6.43 -3.01 12.37
C LEU A 173 5.78 -1.77 12.97
N LEU A 174 6.60 -0.88 13.54
CA LEU A 174 6.18 0.43 14.02
C LEU A 174 7.09 1.50 13.40
N MET A 175 6.51 2.36 12.54
CA MET A 175 7.22 3.41 11.82
C MET A 175 7.15 4.73 12.58
N GLY A 176 8.29 5.39 12.76
CA GLY A 176 8.35 6.79 13.20
C GLY A 176 7.96 7.76 12.08
N LEU A 177 7.59 8.99 12.44
CA LEU A 177 7.29 10.04 11.44
C LEU A 177 8.50 10.45 10.59
N ASN A 178 9.70 10.05 11.01
CA ASN A 178 10.97 10.23 10.27
C ASN A 178 11.31 9.06 9.34
N GLY A 179 10.41 8.07 9.20
CA GLY A 179 10.60 6.90 8.35
C GLY A 179 11.50 5.80 8.94
N GLU A 180 11.96 5.94 10.18
CA GLU A 180 12.63 4.85 10.90
C GLU A 180 11.61 3.79 11.31
N VAL A 181 11.97 2.51 11.15
CA VAL A 181 11.09 1.38 11.43
C VAL A 181 11.69 0.49 12.50
N GLU A 182 10.92 0.28 13.54
CA GLU A 182 11.19 -0.67 14.62
C GLU A 182 10.44 -1.97 14.35
N VAL A 183 11.13 -3.10 14.43
CA VAL A 183 10.50 -4.42 14.41
C VAL A 183 9.97 -4.72 15.81
N ILE A 184 8.67 -4.94 15.92
CA ILE A 184 8.05 -5.27 17.20
C ILE A 184 8.12 -6.78 17.41
N PRO A 185 8.90 -7.26 18.39
CA PRO A 185 9.03 -8.68 18.65
C PRO A 185 7.71 -9.24 19.18
N THR A 186 7.23 -10.30 18.56
CA THR A 186 5.98 -10.99 18.93
C THR A 186 6.23 -12.31 19.65
N ALA A 187 7.48 -12.65 19.94
CA ALA A 187 7.81 -13.78 20.78
C ALA A 187 7.42 -13.47 22.22
N VAL A 188 6.39 -14.15 22.74
CA VAL A 188 6.28 -14.35 24.18
C VAL A 188 7.56 -15.11 24.56
N ALA A 189 8.48 -14.46 25.28
CA ALA A 189 9.60 -15.16 25.87
C ALA A 189 9.03 -16.37 26.62
N LYS A 190 9.36 -17.58 26.15
CA LYS A 190 9.19 -18.76 27.01
C LYS A 190 9.99 -18.46 28.25
N GLN A 191 9.31 -18.15 29.35
CA GLN A 191 9.91 -18.22 30.66
C GLN A 191 10.25 -19.69 30.83
N GLU A 192 11.53 -20.00 30.66
CA GLU A 192 12.07 -21.26 31.12
C GLU A 192 11.94 -21.25 32.68
N GLY A 193 10.99 -22.04 33.17
CA GLY A 193 10.80 -22.34 34.56
C GLY A 193 11.72 -23.48 35.01
#